data_a1b74ed027765b37fcb585f510d15d97
#
_entry.id   a1b74ed027765b37fcb585f510d15d97
#
_cell.length_a   1.000
_cell.length_b   1.000
_cell.length_c   1.000
_cell.angle_alpha   90.00
_cell.angle_beta   90.00
_cell.angle_gamma   90.00
#
_symmetry.space_group_name_H-M   'P 1'
#
loop_
_entity.id
_entity.type
_entity.pdbx_description
1 polymer ?
#
loop_
_entity_poly.entity_id
_entity_poly.type
_entity_poly.pdbx_seq_one_letter_code
_entity_poly.pdbx_strand_id
1 'polypeptide(L)'
;MLISRFRFLLLLALIFTLGSPALARKNDTGFLDRTLSLHGATYRYQVFLPDNWSSSQKWPIILFLHGSGERGSDGLLQTQVGIATAIRNDRSRFPAVVVMPQCLKDHNWDKPDMEELALAALAAASKEFKGDRKRTYLTGLSMGGYGSWALAAAYPDKFAAVVPICGGILHSEESRKQPDSDRTPYLEAAKKIGTKLPIWVFHGDADPSVPVAESRLIVEALKADGANVRYTEYAGVGHNSWDKAYADPELMIWLLSKSL
;
A
#
# COMPACT_ATOMS: atom_id res chain seq x y z
N MET A 1 75.70 -25.72 -13.34
CA MET A 1 74.73 -24.92 -14.13
C MET A 1 73.39 -25.14 -13.51
N LEU A 2 72.99 -24.22 -12.56
CA LEU A 2 71.69 -24.28 -11.82
C LEU A 2 70.69 -23.43 -12.56
N ILE A 3 69.58 -24.01 -12.94
CA ILE A 3 68.40 -23.25 -13.49
C ILE A 3 67.37 -23.10 -12.38
N SER A 4 67.25 -21.84 -11.89
CA SER A 4 66.25 -21.44 -10.93
C SER A 4 64.88 -21.29 -11.61
N ARG A 5 63.84 -22.01 -11.10
CA ARG A 5 62.45 -21.85 -11.53
C ARG A 5 61.75 -20.86 -10.60
N PHE A 6 61.48 -19.63 -11.07
CA PHE A 6 60.58 -18.67 -10.42
C PHE A 6 59.13 -19.11 -10.66
N ARG A 7 58.42 -19.45 -9.59
CA ARG A 7 56.96 -19.61 -9.57
C ARG A 7 56.32 -18.26 -9.25
N PHE A 8 55.64 -17.64 -10.24
CA PHE A 8 54.75 -16.51 -10.03
C PHE A 8 53.44 -17.01 -9.41
N LEU A 9 53.18 -16.66 -8.16
CA LEU A 9 51.86 -16.79 -7.55
C LEU A 9 51.03 -15.55 -7.94
N LEU A 10 50.03 -15.74 -8.82
CA LEU A 10 48.99 -14.70 -9.04
C LEU A 10 48.01 -14.75 -7.87
N LEU A 11 48.05 -13.77 -7.00
CA LEU A 11 46.98 -13.52 -6.02
C LEU A 11 45.82 -12.83 -6.71
N LEU A 12 44.73 -13.57 -6.97
CA LEU A 12 43.46 -12.99 -7.41
C LEU A 12 42.78 -12.35 -6.19
N ALA A 13 42.84 -11.03 -6.07
CA ALA A 13 42.10 -10.29 -5.09
C ALA A 13 40.63 -10.20 -5.55
N LEU A 14 39.77 -10.98 -4.94
CA LEU A 14 38.33 -10.87 -5.09
C LEU A 14 37.84 -9.57 -4.38
N ILE A 15 37.61 -8.51 -5.15
CA ILE A 15 37.01 -7.29 -4.64
C ILE A 15 35.49 -7.54 -4.51
N PHE A 16 35.03 -7.91 -3.32
CA PHE A 16 33.63 -7.84 -2.94
C PHE A 16 33.22 -6.36 -2.85
N THR A 17 32.62 -5.82 -3.88
CA THR A 17 31.90 -4.56 -3.78
C THR A 17 30.61 -4.82 -2.98
N LEU A 18 30.68 -4.66 -1.67
CA LEU A 18 29.50 -4.48 -0.82
C LEU A 18 28.82 -3.19 -1.29
N GLY A 19 27.77 -3.33 -2.10
CA GLY A 19 26.90 -2.22 -2.42
C GLY A 19 26.33 -1.68 -1.11
N SER A 20 26.88 -0.58 -0.60
CA SER A 20 26.32 0.13 0.54
C SER A 20 24.89 0.51 0.19
N PRO A 21 23.88 0.27 1.05
CA PRO A 21 22.56 0.82 0.85
C PRO A 21 22.72 2.35 0.75
N ALA A 22 22.21 2.93 -0.33
CA ALA A 22 22.21 4.38 -0.48
C ALA A 22 21.41 4.95 0.68
N LEU A 23 22.12 5.47 1.69
CA LEU A 23 21.49 6.22 2.77
C LEU A 23 20.87 7.48 2.16
N ALA A 24 19.57 7.69 2.38
CA ALA A 24 18.91 8.91 1.97
C ALA A 24 19.73 10.10 2.46
N ARG A 25 20.17 10.94 1.55
CA ARG A 25 20.91 12.16 1.90
C ARG A 25 19.96 13.09 2.66
N LYS A 26 20.51 13.94 3.53
CA LYS A 26 19.77 14.83 4.44
C LYS A 26 18.71 15.73 3.77
N ASN A 27 18.69 15.79 2.43
CA ASN A 27 17.82 16.64 1.61
C ASN A 27 17.07 15.86 0.51
N ASP A 28 17.10 14.53 0.50
CA ASP A 28 16.34 13.78 -0.50
C ASP A 28 14.86 13.77 -0.10
N THR A 29 14.00 14.43 -0.90
CA THR A 29 12.55 14.47 -0.77
C THR A 29 11.89 14.12 -2.10
N GLY A 30 10.59 13.86 -2.10
CA GLY A 30 9.88 13.44 -3.30
C GLY A 30 9.84 11.91 -3.46
N PHE A 31 9.75 11.44 -4.69
CA PHE A 31 9.69 10.01 -4.99
C PHE A 31 11.10 9.40 -5.04
N LEU A 32 11.31 8.34 -4.29
CA LEU A 32 12.58 7.64 -4.16
C LEU A 32 12.42 6.16 -4.52
N ASP A 33 13.31 5.66 -5.37
CA ASP A 33 13.42 4.22 -5.67
C ASP A 33 14.03 3.47 -4.49
N ARG A 34 13.43 2.33 -4.14
CA ARG A 34 13.94 1.42 -3.12
C ARG A 34 13.82 -0.02 -3.59
N THR A 35 14.66 -0.85 -3.02
CA THR A 35 14.62 -2.31 -3.19
C THR A 35 14.61 -3.00 -1.83
N LEU A 36 14.01 -4.16 -1.78
CA LEU A 36 14.10 -5.06 -0.63
C LEU A 36 14.38 -6.49 -1.12
N SER A 37 15.06 -7.27 -0.31
CA SER A 37 15.24 -8.71 -0.53
C SER A 37 14.28 -9.49 0.35
N LEU A 38 13.52 -10.40 -0.26
CA LEU A 38 12.57 -11.27 0.41
C LEU A 38 12.67 -12.66 -0.22
N HIS A 39 12.91 -13.69 0.58
CA HIS A 39 13.09 -15.09 0.12
C HIS A 39 14.08 -15.25 -1.03
N GLY A 40 15.20 -14.48 -1.02
CA GLY A 40 16.24 -14.52 -2.05
C GLY A 40 15.90 -13.78 -3.35
N ALA A 41 14.71 -13.22 -3.50
CA ALA A 41 14.33 -12.37 -4.61
C ALA A 41 14.45 -10.89 -4.24
N THR A 42 14.69 -10.03 -5.23
CA THR A 42 14.75 -8.57 -5.06
C THR A 42 13.51 -7.93 -5.65
N TYR A 43 12.83 -7.13 -4.84
CA TYR A 43 11.62 -6.40 -5.21
C TYR A 43 11.86 -4.90 -5.18
N ARG A 44 11.25 -4.18 -6.12
CA ARG A 44 11.28 -2.72 -6.19
C ARG A 44 10.04 -2.11 -5.57
N TYR A 45 10.21 -0.97 -4.91
CA TYR A 45 9.12 -0.17 -4.41
C TYR A 45 9.49 1.32 -4.43
N GLN A 46 8.48 2.18 -4.43
CA GLN A 46 8.66 3.63 -4.34
C GLN A 46 8.33 4.11 -2.93
N VAL A 47 9.02 5.15 -2.51
CA VAL A 47 8.69 5.90 -1.30
C VAL A 47 8.60 7.37 -1.64
N PHE A 48 7.50 8.01 -1.25
CA PHE A 48 7.42 9.47 -1.27
C PHE A 48 7.79 10.03 0.10
N LEU A 49 8.67 11.03 0.10
CA LEU A 49 8.99 11.83 1.28
C LEU A 49 8.45 13.26 1.11
N PRO A 50 7.72 13.81 2.10
CA PRO A 50 7.25 15.19 2.06
C PRO A 50 8.41 16.17 2.08
N ASP A 51 8.20 17.39 1.57
CA ASP A 51 9.24 18.38 1.37
C ASP A 51 9.97 18.79 2.66
N ASN A 52 9.27 18.73 3.79
CA ASN A 52 9.79 19.02 5.12
C ASN A 52 10.27 17.78 5.89
N TRP A 53 10.47 16.65 5.20
CA TRP A 53 10.94 15.44 5.86
C TRP A 53 12.28 15.65 6.57
N SER A 54 12.39 15.08 7.75
CA SER A 54 13.59 15.13 8.58
C SER A 54 13.72 13.85 9.40
N SER A 55 14.95 13.39 9.59
CA SER A 55 15.25 12.23 10.44
C SER A 55 15.15 12.51 11.95
N SER A 56 14.92 13.78 12.35
CA SER A 56 14.85 14.20 13.75
C SER A 56 13.53 13.89 14.44
N GLN A 57 12.47 13.52 13.68
CA GLN A 57 11.15 13.20 14.21
C GLN A 57 10.56 11.95 13.56
N LYS A 58 9.51 11.40 14.18
CA LYS A 58 8.72 10.31 13.60
C LYS A 58 7.64 10.87 12.67
N TRP A 59 7.42 10.18 11.56
CA TRP A 59 6.51 10.59 10.51
C TRP A 59 5.30 9.68 10.40
N PRO A 60 4.12 10.22 10.12
CA PRO A 60 3.00 9.42 9.65
C PRO A 60 3.44 8.62 8.43
N ILE A 61 3.02 7.36 8.33
CA ILE A 61 3.40 6.52 7.20
C ILE A 61 2.18 5.83 6.62
N ILE A 62 2.03 5.88 5.30
CA ILE A 62 0.90 5.34 4.55
C ILE A 62 1.42 4.21 3.65
N LEU A 63 0.84 3.02 3.76
CA LEU A 63 1.00 1.96 2.78
C LEU A 63 -0.08 2.13 1.70
N PHE A 64 0.34 2.27 0.45
CA PHE A 64 -0.54 2.36 -0.70
C PHE A 64 -0.45 1.10 -1.57
N LEU A 65 -1.60 0.50 -1.86
CA LEU A 65 -1.74 -0.65 -2.75
C LEU A 65 -2.41 -0.23 -4.06
N HIS A 66 -1.70 -0.40 -5.16
CA HIS A 66 -2.16 -0.03 -6.50
C HIS A 66 -3.18 -1.01 -7.09
N GLY A 67 -3.78 -0.68 -8.21
CA GLY A 67 -4.73 -1.51 -8.97
C GLY A 67 -4.05 -2.59 -9.82
N SER A 68 -4.85 -3.36 -10.53
CA SER A 68 -4.35 -4.47 -11.36
C SER A 68 -3.52 -4.01 -12.57
N GLY A 69 -3.76 -2.80 -13.06
CA GLY A 69 -3.05 -2.21 -14.20
C GLY A 69 -1.59 -1.87 -13.93
N GLU A 70 -1.21 -1.71 -12.67
CA GLU A 70 0.13 -1.30 -12.25
C GLU A 70 1.01 -2.47 -11.79
N ARG A 71 0.53 -3.71 -11.98
CA ARG A 71 1.33 -4.92 -11.72
C ARG A 71 2.60 -4.92 -12.55
N GLY A 72 3.68 -5.45 -11.96
CA GLY A 72 4.97 -5.55 -12.64
C GLY A 72 6.14 -5.72 -11.70
N SER A 73 7.33 -5.39 -12.19
CA SER A 73 8.59 -5.43 -11.45
C SER A 73 9.53 -4.27 -11.82
N ASP A 74 9.01 -3.29 -12.57
CA ASP A 74 9.79 -2.12 -13.00
C ASP A 74 10.03 -1.11 -11.88
N GLY A 75 9.22 -1.15 -10.81
CA GLY A 75 9.29 -0.24 -9.68
C GLY A 75 8.73 1.16 -9.98
N LEU A 76 7.97 1.36 -11.07
CA LEU A 76 7.51 2.67 -11.53
C LEU A 76 5.99 2.74 -11.76
N LEU A 77 5.38 1.71 -12.38
CA LEU A 77 3.96 1.73 -12.76
C LEU A 77 3.03 2.01 -11.58
N GLN A 78 3.32 1.50 -10.39
CA GLN A 78 2.53 1.73 -9.18
C GLN A 78 2.42 3.21 -8.78
N THR A 79 3.20 4.09 -9.38
CA THR A 79 3.13 5.53 -9.12
C THR A 79 2.34 6.30 -10.16
N GLN A 80 1.74 5.65 -11.15
CA GLN A 80 1.05 6.35 -12.24
C GLN A 80 -0.39 6.72 -11.91
N VAL A 81 -0.98 6.14 -10.88
CA VAL A 81 -2.38 6.34 -10.48
C VAL A 81 -2.53 6.61 -8.99
N GLY A 82 -3.71 7.03 -8.60
CA GLY A 82 -4.14 7.13 -7.20
C GLY A 82 -3.36 8.15 -6.40
N ILE A 83 -2.89 7.75 -5.22
CA ILE A 83 -2.23 8.66 -4.27
C ILE A 83 -0.99 9.35 -4.87
N ALA A 84 -0.22 8.66 -5.71
CA ALA A 84 0.98 9.23 -6.32
C ALA A 84 0.66 10.35 -7.32
N THR A 85 -0.44 10.22 -8.08
CA THR A 85 -0.95 11.29 -8.93
C THR A 85 -1.45 12.47 -8.12
N ALA A 86 -2.19 12.21 -7.04
CA ALA A 86 -2.66 13.26 -6.14
C ALA A 86 -1.49 14.02 -5.47
N ILE A 87 -0.42 13.32 -5.08
CA ILE A 87 0.83 13.93 -4.55
C ILE A 87 1.48 14.82 -5.60
N ARG A 88 1.57 14.38 -6.87
CA ARG A 88 2.15 15.23 -7.95
C ARG A 88 1.34 16.49 -8.21
N ASN A 89 0.03 16.41 -8.05
CA ASN A 89 -0.86 17.56 -8.22
C ASN A 89 -0.73 18.58 -7.08
N ASP A 90 -0.61 18.10 -5.84
CA ASP A 90 -0.40 18.97 -4.66
C ASP A 90 0.31 18.20 -3.54
N ARG A 91 1.63 18.33 -3.47
CA ARG A 91 2.48 17.66 -2.48
C ARG A 91 2.21 18.14 -1.05
N SER A 92 1.78 19.38 -0.88
CA SER A 92 1.58 19.99 0.44
C SER A 92 0.46 19.31 1.23
N ARG A 93 -0.49 18.67 0.54
CA ARG A 93 -1.57 17.91 1.16
C ARG A 93 -1.14 16.58 1.78
N PHE A 94 0.08 16.11 1.50
CA PHE A 94 0.56 14.79 1.92
C PHE A 94 1.76 14.88 2.86
N PRO A 95 1.59 15.40 4.10
CA PRO A 95 2.67 15.51 5.09
C PRO A 95 2.95 14.15 5.77
N ALA A 96 3.17 13.11 4.96
CA ALA A 96 3.39 11.73 5.39
C ALA A 96 4.38 11.04 4.46
N VAL A 97 5.09 10.04 4.98
CA VAL A 97 5.83 9.08 4.15
C VAL A 97 4.82 8.16 3.47
N VAL A 98 4.91 7.97 2.14
CA VAL A 98 4.01 7.06 1.42
C VAL A 98 4.83 5.94 0.79
N VAL A 99 4.49 4.70 1.12
CA VAL A 99 5.17 3.49 0.66
C VAL A 99 4.32 2.82 -0.40
N MET A 100 4.88 2.60 -1.56
CA MET A 100 4.19 2.10 -2.75
C MET A 100 4.92 0.85 -3.29
N PRO A 101 4.69 -0.34 -2.72
CA PRO A 101 5.19 -1.58 -3.29
C PRO A 101 4.53 -1.87 -4.64
N GLN A 102 5.15 -2.72 -5.45
CA GLN A 102 4.57 -3.18 -6.71
C GLN A 102 4.22 -4.67 -6.62
N CYS A 103 2.95 -4.98 -6.84
CA CYS A 103 2.45 -6.34 -6.95
C CYS A 103 2.97 -6.98 -8.23
N LEU A 104 3.42 -8.22 -8.16
CA LEU A 104 3.94 -8.94 -9.32
C LEU A 104 2.85 -9.18 -10.36
N LYS A 105 3.27 -9.38 -11.60
CA LYS A 105 2.38 -9.82 -12.67
C LYS A 105 1.72 -11.14 -12.27
N ASP A 106 0.44 -11.30 -12.58
CA ASP A 106 -0.37 -12.49 -12.30
C ASP A 106 -0.62 -12.78 -10.80
N HIS A 107 -0.29 -11.83 -9.91
CA HIS A 107 -0.59 -11.88 -8.48
C HIS A 107 -1.65 -10.84 -8.07
N ASN A 108 -2.16 -10.98 -6.86
CA ASN A 108 -3.09 -10.04 -6.23
C ASN A 108 -2.65 -9.75 -4.80
N TRP A 109 -3.04 -8.57 -4.27
CA TRP A 109 -2.68 -8.12 -2.93
C TRP A 109 -3.26 -8.96 -1.78
N ASP A 110 -4.28 -9.77 -2.05
CA ASP A 110 -4.93 -10.71 -1.12
C ASP A 110 -4.22 -12.08 -1.05
N LYS A 111 -3.08 -12.24 -1.69
CA LYS A 111 -2.27 -13.46 -1.63
C LYS A 111 -1.17 -13.32 -0.59
N PRO A 112 -0.86 -14.40 0.17
CA PRO A 112 0.09 -14.35 1.29
C PRO A 112 1.46 -13.78 0.93
N ASP A 113 1.99 -14.09 -0.24
CA ASP A 113 3.28 -13.62 -0.73
C ASP A 113 3.26 -12.11 -1.03
N MET A 114 2.16 -11.58 -1.57
CA MET A 114 2.01 -10.15 -1.84
C MET A 114 1.65 -9.35 -0.60
N GLU A 115 0.89 -9.92 0.33
CA GLU A 115 0.70 -9.34 1.67
C GLU A 115 2.04 -9.20 2.41
N GLU A 116 2.85 -10.27 2.40
CA GLU A 116 4.19 -10.26 3.00
C GLU A 116 5.08 -9.21 2.34
N LEU A 117 5.09 -9.13 1.00
CA LEU A 117 5.84 -8.11 0.26
C LEU A 117 5.42 -6.69 0.66
N ALA A 118 4.11 -6.41 0.72
CA ALA A 118 3.59 -5.10 1.10
C ALA A 118 4.01 -4.71 2.53
N LEU A 119 3.91 -5.66 3.47
CA LEU A 119 4.30 -5.44 4.86
C LEU A 119 5.83 -5.33 5.03
N ALA A 120 6.62 -6.07 4.26
CA ALA A 120 8.08 -5.97 4.27
C ALA A 120 8.54 -4.61 3.73
N ALA A 121 7.93 -4.11 2.64
CA ALA A 121 8.21 -2.77 2.11
C ALA A 121 7.86 -1.67 3.14
N LEU A 122 6.69 -1.78 3.79
CA LEU A 122 6.28 -0.88 4.86
C LEU A 122 7.27 -0.90 6.03
N ALA A 123 7.73 -2.07 6.47
CA ALA A 123 8.68 -2.22 7.56
C ALA A 123 10.05 -1.62 7.21
N ALA A 124 10.56 -1.87 6.01
CA ALA A 124 11.83 -1.32 5.53
C ALA A 124 11.78 0.21 5.47
N ALA A 125 10.73 0.77 4.84
CA ALA A 125 10.53 2.21 4.76
C ALA A 125 10.33 2.85 6.14
N SER A 126 9.57 2.22 7.04
CA SER A 126 9.37 2.72 8.41
C SER A 126 10.69 2.82 9.17
N LYS A 127 11.58 1.86 9.01
CA LYS A 127 12.92 1.86 9.62
C LYS A 127 13.79 2.97 9.03
N GLU A 128 13.84 3.10 7.72
CA GLU A 128 14.70 4.05 7.00
C GLU A 128 14.22 5.50 7.22
N PHE A 129 12.91 5.74 7.10
CA PHE A 129 12.34 7.10 7.07
C PHE A 129 11.61 7.50 8.36
N LYS A 130 11.90 6.82 9.48
CA LYS A 130 11.37 7.18 10.80
C LYS A 130 9.84 7.11 10.87
N GLY A 131 9.23 6.08 10.25
CA GLY A 131 7.79 5.86 10.34
C GLY A 131 7.31 5.70 11.78
N ASP A 132 6.18 6.34 12.09
CA ASP A 132 5.53 6.26 13.39
C ASP A 132 4.56 5.07 13.41
N ARG A 133 4.86 4.08 14.22
CA ARG A 133 4.02 2.88 14.37
C ARG A 133 2.59 3.19 14.82
N LYS A 134 2.40 4.27 15.59
CA LYS A 134 1.06 4.70 16.03
C LYS A 134 0.28 5.41 14.94
N ARG A 135 0.96 5.96 13.94
CA ARG A 135 0.39 6.67 12.81
C ARG A 135 0.74 5.98 11.49
N THR A 136 0.43 4.68 11.45
CA THR A 136 0.59 3.84 10.25
C THR A 136 -0.78 3.62 9.63
N TYR A 137 -0.92 3.94 8.35
CA TYR A 137 -2.19 3.91 7.65
C TYR A 137 -2.11 3.02 6.41
N LEU A 138 -3.27 2.55 5.95
CA LEU A 138 -3.39 1.72 4.76
C LEU A 138 -4.43 2.32 3.82
N THR A 139 -4.11 2.38 2.53
CA THR A 139 -5.05 2.74 1.47
C THR A 139 -4.73 1.95 0.20
N GLY A 140 -5.73 1.77 -0.64
CA GLY A 140 -5.55 1.11 -1.93
C GLY A 140 -6.78 1.24 -2.81
N LEU A 141 -6.59 1.10 -4.11
CA LEU A 141 -7.63 1.25 -5.11
C LEU A 141 -7.85 -0.04 -5.90
N SER A 142 -9.10 -0.35 -6.27
CA SER A 142 -9.44 -1.53 -7.09
C SER A 142 -8.86 -2.81 -6.47
N MET A 143 -7.99 -3.53 -7.16
CA MET A 143 -7.23 -4.67 -6.60
C MET A 143 -6.54 -4.32 -5.27
N GLY A 144 -5.99 -3.10 -5.13
CA GLY A 144 -5.43 -2.61 -3.88
C GLY A 144 -6.48 -2.30 -2.81
N GLY A 145 -7.71 -2.00 -3.20
CA GLY A 145 -8.87 -1.92 -2.31
C GLY A 145 -9.22 -3.29 -1.69
N TYR A 146 -9.22 -4.36 -2.50
CA TYR A 146 -9.32 -5.74 -2.02
C TYR A 146 -8.18 -6.09 -1.05
N GLY A 147 -6.93 -5.77 -1.43
CA GLY A 147 -5.78 -5.96 -0.55
C GLY A 147 -5.88 -5.15 0.75
N SER A 148 -6.47 -3.95 0.70
CA SER A 148 -6.71 -3.15 1.91
C SER A 148 -7.70 -3.82 2.86
N TRP A 149 -8.76 -4.44 2.35
CA TRP A 149 -9.69 -5.22 3.15
C TRP A 149 -9.04 -6.48 3.72
N ALA A 150 -8.26 -7.21 2.90
CA ALA A 150 -7.54 -8.41 3.34
C ALA A 150 -6.57 -8.09 4.48
N LEU A 151 -5.73 -7.07 4.33
CA LEU A 151 -4.79 -6.65 5.36
C LEU A 151 -5.48 -6.09 6.62
N ALA A 152 -6.60 -5.37 6.48
CA ALA A 152 -7.39 -4.91 7.62
C ALA A 152 -7.96 -6.08 8.44
N ALA A 153 -8.44 -7.13 7.75
CA ALA A 153 -8.97 -8.32 8.41
C ALA A 153 -7.87 -9.20 9.04
N ALA A 154 -6.70 -9.28 8.40
CA ALA A 154 -5.57 -10.08 8.90
C ALA A 154 -4.80 -9.39 10.04
N TYR A 155 -4.76 -8.04 10.03
CA TYR A 155 -3.95 -7.24 10.97
C TYR A 155 -4.74 -6.04 11.52
N PRO A 156 -5.85 -6.22 12.23
CA PRO A 156 -6.77 -5.15 12.64
C PRO A 156 -6.13 -4.12 13.58
N ASP A 157 -5.09 -4.51 14.34
CA ASP A 157 -4.38 -3.63 15.29
C ASP A 157 -3.10 -3.01 14.70
N LYS A 158 -2.87 -3.18 13.40
CA LYS A 158 -1.64 -2.69 12.74
C LYS A 158 -1.77 -1.27 12.22
N PHE A 159 -2.97 -0.89 11.79
CA PHE A 159 -3.22 0.38 11.12
C PHE A 159 -4.09 1.29 11.99
N ALA A 160 -3.69 2.56 12.08
CA ALA A 160 -4.47 3.59 12.78
C ALA A 160 -5.75 3.97 12.03
N ALA A 161 -5.76 3.78 10.70
CA ALA A 161 -6.95 3.87 9.86
C ALA A 161 -6.72 3.19 8.50
N VAL A 162 -7.82 2.81 7.83
CA VAL A 162 -7.80 2.18 6.50
C VAL A 162 -8.75 2.91 5.55
N VAL A 163 -8.30 3.10 4.30
CA VAL A 163 -9.08 3.76 3.24
C VAL A 163 -9.12 2.87 2.00
N PRO A 164 -10.07 1.92 1.92
CA PRO A 164 -10.30 1.14 0.71
C PRO A 164 -11.09 1.93 -0.33
N ILE A 165 -10.65 1.93 -1.59
CA ILE A 165 -11.30 2.66 -2.68
C ILE A 165 -11.68 1.67 -3.78
N CYS A 166 -12.95 1.64 -4.20
CA CYS A 166 -13.52 0.78 -5.24
C CYS A 166 -13.00 -0.66 -5.20
N GLY A 167 -12.85 -1.21 -4.00
CA GLY A 167 -12.51 -2.61 -3.76
C GLY A 167 -13.69 -3.38 -3.19
N GLY A 168 -13.46 -4.66 -2.90
CA GLY A 168 -14.50 -5.54 -2.36
C GLY A 168 -13.92 -6.68 -1.52
N ILE A 169 -14.79 -7.62 -1.17
CA ILE A 169 -14.48 -8.81 -0.39
C ILE A 169 -14.48 -10.07 -1.28
N LEU A 170 -15.32 -10.11 -2.31
CA LEU A 170 -15.47 -11.28 -3.17
C LEU A 170 -14.40 -11.31 -4.26
N HIS A 171 -13.66 -12.42 -4.36
CA HIS A 171 -12.51 -12.54 -5.26
C HIS A 171 -12.85 -13.15 -6.62
N SER A 172 -13.89 -14.00 -6.70
CA SER A 172 -14.27 -14.59 -7.98
C SER A 172 -15.14 -13.65 -8.81
N GLU A 173 -14.94 -13.67 -10.12
CA GLU A 173 -15.76 -12.87 -11.04
C GLU A 173 -17.24 -13.27 -10.94
N GLU A 174 -17.53 -14.56 -10.78
CA GLU A 174 -18.88 -15.07 -10.67
C GLU A 174 -19.57 -14.59 -9.39
N SER A 175 -18.88 -14.66 -8.24
CA SER A 175 -19.42 -14.17 -6.97
C SER A 175 -19.70 -12.66 -7.02
N ARG A 176 -18.86 -11.89 -7.70
CA ARG A 176 -19.04 -10.42 -7.85
C ARG A 176 -20.24 -10.04 -8.73
N LYS A 177 -20.70 -10.92 -9.64
CA LYS A 177 -21.90 -10.67 -10.46
C LYS A 177 -23.19 -10.63 -9.62
N GLN A 178 -23.19 -11.32 -8.47
CA GLN A 178 -24.34 -11.39 -7.55
C GLN A 178 -23.88 -11.26 -6.09
N PRO A 179 -23.29 -10.14 -5.69
CA PRO A 179 -22.71 -9.99 -4.36
C PRO A 179 -23.72 -10.13 -3.22
N ASP A 180 -24.99 -9.85 -3.49
CA ASP A 180 -26.10 -10.01 -2.52
C ASP A 180 -26.53 -11.47 -2.30
N SER A 181 -26.08 -12.41 -3.13
CA SER A 181 -26.49 -13.82 -3.05
C SER A 181 -25.98 -14.53 -1.80
N ASP A 182 -24.82 -14.11 -1.28
CA ASP A 182 -24.24 -14.62 -0.04
C ASP A 182 -23.56 -13.51 0.73
N ARG A 183 -24.10 -13.14 1.88
CA ARG A 183 -23.56 -12.10 2.77
C ARG A 183 -22.51 -12.62 3.75
N THR A 184 -22.34 -13.93 3.84
CA THR A 184 -21.39 -14.56 4.81
C THR A 184 -19.98 -14.01 4.71
N PRO A 185 -19.36 -13.83 3.53
CA PRO A 185 -18.00 -13.30 3.43
C PRO A 185 -17.85 -11.89 4.02
N TYR A 186 -18.87 -11.03 3.87
CA TYR A 186 -18.85 -9.67 4.41
C TYR A 186 -18.99 -9.67 5.93
N LEU A 187 -19.85 -10.50 6.49
CA LEU A 187 -20.01 -10.66 7.93
C LEU A 187 -18.73 -11.20 8.58
N GLU A 188 -18.11 -12.21 7.95
CA GLU A 188 -16.83 -12.75 8.42
C GLU A 188 -15.71 -11.71 8.37
N ALA A 189 -15.63 -10.94 7.27
CA ALA A 189 -14.63 -9.86 7.15
C ALA A 189 -14.87 -8.79 8.23
N ALA A 190 -16.10 -8.32 8.42
CA ALA A 190 -16.45 -7.35 9.45
C ALA A 190 -16.05 -7.83 10.86
N LYS A 191 -16.37 -9.09 11.19
CA LYS A 191 -15.99 -9.70 12.47
C LYS A 191 -14.47 -9.75 12.69
N LYS A 192 -13.68 -10.07 11.64
CA LYS A 192 -12.22 -10.10 11.71
C LYS A 192 -11.61 -8.70 11.90
N ILE A 193 -12.15 -7.70 11.17
CA ILE A 193 -11.71 -6.30 11.26
C ILE A 193 -12.06 -5.73 12.64
N GLY A 194 -13.19 -6.09 13.18
CA GLY A 194 -13.67 -5.62 14.49
C GLY A 194 -14.13 -4.15 14.47
N THR A 195 -14.34 -3.60 15.64
CA THR A 195 -15.02 -2.30 15.81
C THR A 195 -14.09 -1.12 16.06
N LYS A 196 -12.80 -1.38 16.34
CA LYS A 196 -11.85 -0.35 16.76
C LYS A 196 -11.17 0.39 15.62
N LEU A 197 -10.99 -0.29 14.48
CA LEU A 197 -10.27 0.25 13.33
C LEU A 197 -11.11 1.30 12.59
N PRO A 198 -10.69 2.58 12.54
CA PRO A 198 -11.37 3.59 11.75
C PRO A 198 -11.23 3.31 10.26
N ILE A 199 -12.34 3.32 9.53
CA ILE A 199 -12.37 3.02 8.10
C ILE A 199 -13.15 4.11 7.37
N TRP A 200 -12.60 4.56 6.22
CA TRP A 200 -13.33 5.42 5.29
C TRP A 200 -13.32 4.82 3.90
N VAL A 201 -14.45 4.37 3.44
CA VAL A 201 -14.64 3.68 2.15
C VAL A 201 -15.09 4.67 1.09
N PHE A 202 -14.55 4.53 -0.14
CA PHE A 202 -14.96 5.31 -1.31
C PHE A 202 -15.31 4.40 -2.47
N HIS A 203 -16.38 4.72 -3.22
CA HIS A 203 -16.77 4.00 -4.42
C HIS A 203 -17.58 4.90 -5.36
N GLY A 204 -17.56 4.60 -6.67
CA GLY A 204 -18.46 5.21 -7.64
C GLY A 204 -19.66 4.30 -7.88
N ASP A 205 -20.89 4.84 -7.91
CA ASP A 205 -22.10 4.04 -8.07
C ASP A 205 -22.32 3.48 -9.49
N ALA A 206 -21.62 4.06 -10.47
CA ALA A 206 -21.61 3.62 -11.86
C ALA A 206 -20.36 2.78 -12.24
N ASP A 207 -19.71 2.15 -11.26
CA ASP A 207 -18.51 1.33 -11.47
C ASP A 207 -18.84 0.04 -12.25
N PRO A 208 -18.33 -0.12 -13.50
CA PRO A 208 -18.57 -1.31 -14.29
C PRO A 208 -17.62 -2.47 -14.00
N SER A 209 -16.56 -2.25 -13.23
CA SER A 209 -15.49 -3.22 -12.96
C SER A 209 -15.62 -3.90 -11.61
N VAL A 210 -15.96 -3.13 -10.59
CA VAL A 210 -16.24 -3.63 -9.23
C VAL A 210 -17.62 -3.13 -8.83
N PRO A 211 -18.60 -4.02 -8.66
CA PRO A 211 -19.95 -3.60 -8.28
C PRO A 211 -19.93 -2.79 -6.97
N VAL A 212 -20.60 -1.65 -6.96
CA VAL A 212 -20.71 -0.78 -5.78
C VAL A 212 -21.34 -1.52 -4.57
N ALA A 213 -22.11 -2.57 -4.83
CA ALA A 213 -22.66 -3.45 -3.82
C ALA A 213 -21.59 -4.07 -2.91
N GLU A 214 -20.39 -4.34 -3.41
CA GLU A 214 -19.25 -4.81 -2.62
C GLU A 214 -18.97 -3.86 -1.45
N SER A 215 -18.87 -2.56 -1.71
CA SER A 215 -18.65 -1.57 -0.64
C SER A 215 -19.87 -1.38 0.24
N ARG A 216 -21.08 -1.39 -0.32
CA ARG A 216 -22.32 -1.23 0.46
C ARG A 216 -22.48 -2.36 1.48
N LEU A 217 -22.25 -3.61 1.07
CA LEU A 217 -22.41 -4.79 1.91
C LEU A 217 -21.40 -4.88 3.05
N ILE A 218 -20.12 -4.60 2.78
CA ILE A 218 -19.12 -4.60 3.86
C ILE A 218 -19.34 -3.42 4.83
N VAL A 219 -19.74 -2.25 4.33
CA VAL A 219 -20.07 -1.11 5.17
C VAL A 219 -21.29 -1.40 6.05
N GLU A 220 -22.32 -2.06 5.49
CA GLU A 220 -23.51 -2.49 6.25
C GLU A 220 -23.12 -3.47 7.36
N ALA A 221 -22.31 -4.49 7.04
CA ALA A 221 -21.83 -5.47 8.01
C ALA A 221 -21.02 -4.83 9.14
N LEU A 222 -20.08 -3.95 8.80
CA LEU A 222 -19.27 -3.22 9.79
C LEU A 222 -20.13 -2.32 10.70
N LYS A 223 -21.12 -1.60 10.14
CA LYS A 223 -22.03 -0.76 10.92
C LYS A 223 -22.91 -1.60 11.85
N ALA A 224 -23.40 -2.75 11.38
CA ALA A 224 -24.19 -3.65 12.19
C ALA A 224 -23.42 -4.17 13.41
N ASP A 225 -22.09 -4.38 13.26
CA ASP A 225 -21.20 -4.77 14.36
C ASP A 225 -20.78 -3.56 15.25
N GLY A 226 -21.21 -2.32 14.93
CA GLY A 226 -20.88 -1.11 15.69
C GLY A 226 -19.52 -0.51 15.35
N ALA A 227 -18.93 -0.85 14.20
CA ALA A 227 -17.65 -0.29 13.78
C ALA A 227 -17.75 1.20 13.37
N ASN A 228 -16.64 1.92 13.58
CA ASN A 228 -16.50 3.31 13.14
C ASN A 228 -16.14 3.37 11.65
N VAL A 229 -17.16 3.25 10.77
CA VAL A 229 -16.98 3.28 9.32
C VAL A 229 -17.70 4.48 8.69
N ARG A 230 -16.94 5.27 7.91
CA ARG A 230 -17.43 6.32 7.02
C ARG A 230 -17.51 5.78 5.60
N TYR A 231 -18.52 6.15 4.85
CA TYR A 231 -18.71 5.77 3.46
C TYR A 231 -19.06 6.97 2.59
N THR A 232 -18.35 7.13 1.49
CA THR A 232 -18.62 8.13 0.45
C THR A 232 -18.85 7.40 -0.87
N GLU A 233 -20.07 7.52 -1.39
CA GLU A 233 -20.45 7.01 -2.70
C GLU A 233 -20.58 8.18 -3.66
N TYR A 234 -19.89 8.11 -4.79
CA TYR A 234 -19.90 9.17 -5.79
C TYR A 234 -20.92 8.86 -6.90
N ALA A 235 -21.98 9.66 -6.99
CA ALA A 235 -23.04 9.50 -7.99
C ALA A 235 -22.50 9.71 -9.41
N GLY A 236 -22.83 8.77 -10.32
CA GLY A 236 -22.44 8.79 -11.73
C GLY A 236 -20.95 8.58 -11.99
N VAL A 237 -20.17 8.20 -10.97
CA VAL A 237 -18.74 7.95 -11.11
C VAL A 237 -18.47 6.47 -11.39
N GLY A 238 -17.66 6.21 -12.41
CA GLY A 238 -17.21 4.88 -12.79
C GLY A 238 -16.07 4.38 -11.89
N HIS A 239 -15.29 3.41 -12.42
CA HIS A 239 -14.25 2.72 -11.65
C HIS A 239 -13.16 3.63 -11.08
N ASN A 240 -12.79 4.71 -11.76
CA ASN A 240 -11.74 5.62 -11.31
C ASN A 240 -12.15 6.59 -10.18
N SER A 241 -12.99 6.15 -9.25
CA SER A 241 -13.42 6.93 -8.08
C SER A 241 -12.25 7.39 -7.19
N TRP A 242 -11.07 6.77 -7.31
CA TRP A 242 -9.85 7.16 -6.58
C TRP A 242 -9.36 8.57 -6.90
N ASP A 243 -9.60 9.10 -8.11
CA ASP A 243 -9.21 10.48 -8.44
C ASP A 243 -9.95 11.47 -7.54
N LYS A 244 -11.26 11.27 -7.36
CA LYS A 244 -12.07 12.07 -6.45
C LYS A 244 -11.72 11.82 -4.99
N ALA A 245 -11.51 10.55 -4.60
CA ALA A 245 -11.19 10.19 -3.22
C ALA A 245 -9.88 10.84 -2.76
N TYR A 246 -8.79 10.72 -3.53
CA TYR A 246 -7.52 11.35 -3.16
C TYR A 246 -7.51 12.87 -3.36
N ALA A 247 -8.42 13.43 -4.15
CA ALA A 247 -8.64 14.87 -4.25
C ALA A 247 -9.50 15.44 -3.12
N ASP A 248 -10.22 14.60 -2.36
CA ASP A 248 -11.07 15.04 -1.24
C ASP A 248 -10.23 15.78 -0.19
N PRO A 249 -10.53 17.05 0.12
CA PRO A 249 -9.75 17.85 1.06
C PRO A 249 -9.78 17.29 2.49
N GLU A 250 -10.84 16.56 2.86
CA GLU A 250 -10.98 15.99 4.20
C GLU A 250 -10.21 14.70 4.38
N LEU A 251 -9.86 13.98 3.29
CA LEU A 251 -9.27 12.65 3.38
C LEU A 251 -7.98 12.64 4.22
N MET A 252 -7.02 13.48 3.87
CA MET A 252 -5.74 13.52 4.57
C MET A 252 -5.87 14.08 5.99
N ILE A 253 -6.76 15.04 6.20
CA ILE A 253 -7.06 15.59 7.54
C ILE A 253 -7.62 14.47 8.43
N TRP A 254 -8.64 13.75 7.93
CA TRP A 254 -9.25 12.65 8.65
C TRP A 254 -8.25 11.52 8.93
N LEU A 255 -7.49 11.08 7.93
CA LEU A 255 -6.53 10.00 8.04
C LEU A 255 -5.49 10.31 9.12
N LEU A 256 -4.85 11.47 9.02
CA LEU A 256 -3.78 11.89 9.93
C LEU A 256 -4.26 12.24 11.35
N SER A 257 -5.58 12.41 11.55
CA SER A 257 -6.18 12.58 12.88
C SER A 257 -6.27 11.29 13.69
N LYS A 258 -6.02 10.10 13.06
CA LYS A 258 -6.13 8.79 13.71
C LYS A 258 -4.79 8.32 14.26
N SER A 259 -4.84 7.60 15.37
CA SER A 259 -3.66 6.99 16.01
C SER A 259 -4.08 5.70 16.73
N LEU A 260 -3.18 4.72 16.77
CA LEU A 260 -3.30 3.53 17.60
C LEU A 260 -3.17 3.86 19.09
#